data_324cdf237da33a3b49aa6e5a524835e2
#
_entry.id   324cdf237da33a3b49aa6e5a524835e2
#
_cell.length_a   1.000
_cell.length_b   1.000
_cell.length_c   1.000
_cell.angle_alpha   90.00
_cell.angle_beta   90.00
_cell.angle_gamma   90.00
#
_symmetry.space_group_name_H-M   'P 1'
#
loop_
_entity.id
_entity.type
_entity.pdbx_description
1 polymer ?
#
loop_
_entity_poly.entity_id
_entity_poly.type
_entity_poly.pdbx_seq_one_letter_code
_entity_poly.pdbx_strand_id
1 'polypeptide(L)'
;MHLRFIFEALSDLSTPGEYMRYYRQLRGLTTRQLAEKLNIVPATVLGYEQRRFPIPYDIAVLLAKELQIPESLLFDDFCIFISAPYTEILHTVRKRHGLNQGDFAESAGISPSIYAKWESGSRRPSRKMYQQLKAIYPEI
;
A
#
# COMPACT_ATOMS: atom_id res chain seq x y z
N MET A 1 26.96 18.56 -9.94
CA MET A 1 26.24 19.31 -8.89
C MET A 1 24.80 18.85 -8.74
N HIS A 2 24.03 18.77 -9.81
CA HIS A 2 22.62 18.33 -9.75
C HIS A 2 22.46 16.88 -9.29
N LEU A 3 23.29 15.96 -9.75
CA LEU A 3 23.22 14.55 -9.36
C LEU A 3 23.46 14.36 -7.86
N ARG A 4 24.45 15.05 -7.30
CA ARG A 4 24.73 14.97 -5.86
C ARG A 4 23.56 15.47 -5.03
N PHE A 5 22.96 16.58 -5.45
CA PHE A 5 21.79 17.16 -4.78
C PHE A 5 20.59 16.21 -4.84
N ILE A 6 20.36 15.57 -5.97
CA ILE A 6 19.30 14.59 -6.15
C ILE A 6 19.51 13.38 -5.23
N PHE A 7 20.74 12.85 -5.15
CA PHE A 7 21.06 11.72 -4.27
C PHE A 7 20.87 12.06 -2.81
N GLU A 8 21.29 13.23 -2.37
CA GLU A 8 21.07 13.69 -1.00
C GLU A 8 19.59 13.84 -0.68
N ALA A 9 18.80 14.42 -1.60
CA ALA A 9 17.36 14.55 -1.44
C ALA A 9 16.67 13.19 -1.36
N LEU A 10 17.06 12.24 -2.23
CA LEU A 10 16.49 10.89 -2.23
C LEU A 10 16.80 10.11 -0.94
N SER A 11 17.99 10.30 -0.37
CA SER A 11 18.37 9.61 0.86
C SER A 11 17.54 10.03 2.07
N ASP A 12 16.94 11.23 2.02
CA ASP A 12 16.09 11.75 3.10
C ASP A 12 14.63 11.30 2.97
N LEU A 13 14.25 10.69 1.85
CA LEU A 13 12.87 10.25 1.62
C LEU A 13 12.65 8.88 2.23
N SER A 14 11.54 8.72 2.95
CA SER A 14 11.23 7.47 3.65
C SER A 14 9.77 7.01 3.51
N THR A 15 8.86 7.88 3.08
CA THR A 15 7.44 7.55 3.00
C THR A 15 6.93 7.64 1.56
N PRO A 16 5.87 6.88 1.22
CA PRO A 16 5.25 6.97 -0.11
C PRO A 16 4.86 8.39 -0.50
N GLY A 17 4.29 9.17 0.43
CA GLY A 17 3.92 10.56 0.17
C GLY A 17 5.10 11.44 -0.19
N GLU A 18 6.24 11.26 0.49
CA GLU A 18 7.47 11.99 0.20
C GLU A 18 8.03 11.63 -1.17
N TYR A 19 8.06 10.34 -1.53
CA TYR A 19 8.47 9.89 -2.86
C TYR A 19 7.54 10.45 -3.94
N MET A 20 6.24 10.41 -3.69
CA MET A 20 5.24 10.96 -4.62
C MET A 20 5.48 12.44 -4.90
N ARG A 21 5.66 13.24 -3.86
CA ARG A 21 5.93 14.69 -4.00
C ARG A 21 7.23 14.94 -4.75
N TYR A 22 8.29 14.24 -4.38
CA TYR A 22 9.60 14.40 -5.00
C TYR A 22 9.54 14.14 -6.51
N TYR A 23 8.99 13.00 -6.91
CA TYR A 23 8.94 12.64 -8.31
C TYR A 23 7.93 13.47 -9.11
N ARG A 24 6.84 13.89 -8.48
CA ARG A 24 5.94 14.85 -9.12
C ARG A 24 6.67 16.14 -9.48
N GLN A 25 7.42 16.70 -8.55
CA GLN A 25 8.20 17.91 -8.77
C GLN A 25 9.31 17.70 -9.79
N LEU A 26 9.97 16.56 -9.73
CA LEU A 26 11.01 16.19 -10.69
C LEU A 26 10.46 16.12 -12.11
N ARG A 27 9.23 15.65 -12.29
CA ARG A 27 8.55 15.61 -13.59
C ARG A 27 7.95 16.96 -13.99
N GLY A 28 8.10 17.99 -13.17
CA GLY A 28 7.56 19.33 -13.45
C GLY A 28 6.05 19.44 -13.36
N LEU A 29 5.40 18.55 -12.61
CA LEU A 29 3.94 18.52 -12.49
C LEU A 29 3.48 19.24 -11.23
N THR A 30 2.42 20.05 -11.36
CA THR A 30 1.69 20.57 -10.20
C THR A 30 0.78 19.48 -9.63
N THR A 31 0.28 19.70 -8.40
CA THR A 31 -0.71 18.79 -7.82
C THR A 31 -1.97 18.69 -8.69
N ARG A 32 -2.39 19.82 -9.27
CA ARG A 32 -3.54 19.86 -10.18
C ARG A 32 -3.31 19.04 -11.44
N GLN A 33 -2.14 19.20 -12.07
CA GLN A 33 -1.80 18.46 -13.28
C GLN A 33 -1.77 16.95 -13.03
N LEU A 34 -1.17 16.53 -11.92
CA LEU A 34 -1.13 15.11 -11.56
C LEU A 34 -2.54 14.57 -11.28
N ALA A 35 -3.35 15.36 -10.56
CA ALA A 35 -4.73 14.99 -10.26
C ALA A 35 -5.56 14.78 -11.54
N GLU A 36 -5.40 15.67 -12.52
CA GLU A 36 -6.07 15.55 -13.82
C GLU A 36 -5.69 14.24 -14.53
N LYS A 37 -4.41 13.89 -14.52
CA LYS A 37 -3.92 12.64 -15.14
C LYS A 37 -4.52 11.39 -14.51
N LEU A 38 -4.84 11.45 -13.23
CA LEU A 38 -5.39 10.32 -12.47
C LEU A 38 -6.91 10.40 -12.29
N ASN A 39 -7.53 11.45 -12.81
CA ASN A 39 -8.96 11.70 -12.66
C ASN A 39 -9.40 11.74 -11.18
N ILE A 40 -8.61 12.40 -10.36
CA ILE A 40 -8.90 12.64 -8.94
C ILE A 40 -8.80 14.15 -8.66
N VAL A 41 -9.26 14.58 -7.49
CA VAL A 41 -9.20 16.00 -7.12
C VAL A 41 -7.82 16.38 -6.58
N PRO A 42 -7.35 17.63 -6.81
CA PRO A 42 -6.03 18.07 -6.33
C PRO A 42 -5.85 17.95 -4.81
N ALA A 43 -6.90 18.16 -4.03
CA ALA A 43 -6.86 18.01 -2.58
C ALA A 43 -6.51 16.57 -2.16
N THR A 44 -6.91 15.58 -2.95
CA THR A 44 -6.57 14.18 -2.70
C THR A 44 -5.07 13.92 -2.92
N VAL A 45 -4.51 14.47 -4.01
CA VAL A 45 -3.06 14.42 -4.26
C VAL A 45 -2.29 15.00 -3.08
N LEU A 46 -2.69 16.19 -2.66
CA LEU A 46 -2.06 16.87 -1.53
C LEU A 46 -2.17 16.05 -0.24
N GLY A 47 -3.34 15.44 0.00
CA GLY A 47 -3.57 14.58 1.15
C GLY A 47 -2.63 13.38 1.20
N TYR A 48 -2.36 12.75 0.07
CA TYR A 48 -1.38 11.67 -0.04
C TYR A 48 0.04 12.15 0.29
N GLU A 49 0.44 13.27 -0.29
CA GLU A 49 1.78 13.83 -0.07
C GLU A 49 2.01 14.26 1.38
N GLN A 50 0.97 14.78 2.02
CA GLN A 50 1.02 15.21 3.42
C GLN A 50 0.69 14.10 4.42
N ARG A 51 0.48 12.88 3.94
CA ARG A 51 0.21 11.70 4.76
C ARG A 51 -1.05 11.83 5.62
N ARG A 52 -2.06 12.58 5.15
CA ARG A 52 -3.36 12.66 5.82
C ARG A 52 -4.11 11.35 5.72
N PHE A 53 -3.91 10.62 4.62
CA PHE A 53 -4.47 9.31 4.39
C PHE A 53 -3.53 8.51 3.47
N PRO A 54 -3.57 7.17 3.57
CA PRO A 54 -2.69 6.32 2.76
C PRO A 54 -3.08 6.34 1.29
N ILE A 55 -2.11 6.06 0.41
CA ILE A 55 -2.38 5.91 -1.02
C ILE A 55 -3.03 4.54 -1.24
N PRO A 56 -4.25 4.47 -1.81
CA PRO A 56 -4.85 3.19 -2.15
C PRO A 56 -4.00 2.41 -3.17
N TYR A 57 -4.06 1.09 -3.10
CA TYR A 57 -3.25 0.22 -3.96
C TYR A 57 -3.39 0.57 -5.45
N ASP A 58 -4.62 0.62 -5.95
CA ASP A 58 -4.85 0.87 -7.38
C ASP A 58 -4.38 2.27 -7.81
N ILE A 59 -4.51 3.25 -6.92
CA ILE A 59 -4.00 4.62 -7.18
C ILE A 59 -2.47 4.63 -7.16
N ALA A 60 -1.83 3.90 -6.25
CA ALA A 60 -0.38 3.80 -6.18
C ALA A 60 0.20 3.22 -7.47
N VAL A 61 -0.45 2.20 -8.04
CA VAL A 61 -0.05 1.61 -9.31
C VAL A 61 -0.13 2.62 -10.45
N LEU A 62 -1.24 3.36 -10.55
CA LEU A 62 -1.42 4.40 -11.56
C LEU A 62 -0.44 5.55 -11.39
N LEU A 63 -0.20 6.00 -10.15
CA LEU A 63 0.77 7.03 -9.83
C LEU A 63 2.18 6.63 -10.26
N ALA A 64 2.59 5.41 -9.95
CA ALA A 64 3.90 4.91 -10.31
C ALA A 64 4.09 4.92 -11.82
N LYS A 65 3.07 4.54 -12.57
CA LYS A 65 3.08 4.59 -14.04
C LYS A 65 3.21 6.01 -14.56
N GLU A 66 2.42 6.95 -14.03
CA GLU A 66 2.47 8.35 -14.45
C GLU A 66 3.80 9.02 -14.09
N LEU A 67 4.36 8.70 -12.94
CA LEU A 67 5.62 9.26 -12.48
C LEU A 67 6.84 8.51 -13.01
N GLN A 68 6.63 7.36 -13.69
CA GLN A 68 7.69 6.51 -14.23
C GLN A 68 8.69 6.06 -13.16
N ILE A 69 8.14 5.54 -12.06
CA ILE A 69 8.91 5.03 -10.92
C ILE A 69 8.44 3.63 -10.53
N PRO A 70 9.25 2.86 -9.79
CA PRO A 70 8.81 1.57 -9.26
C PRO A 70 7.62 1.73 -8.31
N GLU A 71 6.66 0.83 -8.40
CA GLU A 71 5.48 0.80 -7.53
C GLU A 71 5.85 0.72 -6.05
N SER A 72 6.93 -0.02 -5.75
CA SER A 72 7.38 -0.24 -4.37
C SER A 72 7.67 1.05 -3.61
N LEU A 73 8.01 2.14 -4.31
CA LEU A 73 8.26 3.43 -3.68
C LEU A 73 6.96 4.07 -3.14
N LEU A 74 5.81 3.69 -3.69
CA LEU A 74 4.51 4.24 -3.33
C LEU A 74 3.66 3.27 -2.50
N PHE A 75 4.19 2.07 -2.21
CA PHE A 75 3.48 1.05 -1.43
C PHE A 75 3.81 1.17 0.05
N ASP A 76 2.78 1.17 0.88
CA ASP A 76 2.94 0.88 2.30
C ASP A 76 2.88 -0.65 2.54
N ASP A 77 2.97 -1.07 3.78
CA ASP A 77 2.96 -2.49 4.15
C ASP A 77 1.72 -3.23 3.61
N PHE A 78 0.57 -2.58 3.66
CA PHE A 78 -0.66 -3.17 3.13
C PHE A 78 -0.60 -3.37 1.63
N CYS A 79 -0.13 -2.37 0.88
CA CYS A 79 0.02 -2.48 -0.57
C CYS A 79 1.02 -3.56 -0.95
N ILE A 80 2.12 -3.67 -0.22
CA ILE A 80 3.10 -4.74 -0.41
C ILE A 80 2.44 -6.10 -0.19
N PHE A 81 1.66 -6.24 0.88
CA PHE A 81 0.97 -7.49 1.20
C PHE A 81 0.01 -7.93 0.09
N ILE A 82 -0.86 -7.04 -0.39
CA ILE A 82 -1.84 -7.40 -1.42
C ILE A 82 -1.23 -7.54 -2.81
N SER A 83 -0.05 -6.99 -3.06
CA SER A 83 0.69 -7.21 -4.31
C SER A 83 1.44 -8.54 -4.33
N ALA A 84 1.72 -9.09 -3.16
CA ALA A 84 2.36 -10.39 -2.99
C ALA A 84 1.31 -11.52 -3.11
N PRO A 85 1.74 -12.80 -3.12
CA PRO A 85 0.80 -13.92 -3.06
C PRO A 85 0.20 -14.06 -1.67
N TYR A 86 -0.67 -13.13 -1.30
CA TYR A 86 -1.24 -13.01 0.04
C TYR A 86 -2.06 -14.24 0.45
N THR A 87 -2.66 -14.94 -0.50
CA THR A 87 -3.40 -16.17 -0.23
C THR A 87 -2.50 -17.24 0.37
N GLU A 88 -1.30 -17.40 -0.19
CA GLU A 88 -0.29 -18.34 0.29
C GLU A 88 0.29 -17.89 1.64
N ILE A 89 0.54 -16.59 1.78
CA ILE A 89 1.05 -16.01 3.04
C ILE A 89 0.06 -16.28 4.17
N LEU A 90 -1.21 -16.00 3.96
CA LEU A 90 -2.26 -16.24 4.96
C LEU A 90 -2.34 -17.71 5.33
N HIS A 91 -2.37 -18.58 4.33
CA HIS A 91 -2.43 -20.01 4.56
C HIS A 91 -1.22 -20.52 5.36
N THR A 92 -0.03 -20.08 4.98
CA THR A 92 1.22 -20.48 5.65
C THR A 92 1.24 -20.03 7.11
N VAL A 93 0.90 -18.78 7.38
CA VAL A 93 0.88 -18.24 8.75
C VAL A 93 -0.17 -18.98 9.59
N ARG A 94 -1.37 -19.17 9.04
CA ARG A 94 -2.44 -19.91 9.73
C ARG A 94 -2.01 -21.34 10.08
N LYS A 95 -1.43 -22.06 9.14
CA LYS A 95 -0.93 -23.42 9.36
C LYS A 95 0.19 -23.47 10.40
N ARG A 96 1.05 -22.47 10.40
CA ARG A 96 2.13 -22.37 11.39
C ARG A 96 1.59 -22.28 12.82
N HIS A 97 0.44 -21.63 13.00
CA HIS A 97 -0.24 -21.53 14.30
C HIS A 97 -1.16 -22.72 14.58
N GLY A 98 -1.30 -23.65 13.65
CA GLY A 98 -2.13 -24.85 13.84
C GLY A 98 -3.63 -24.57 13.92
N LEU A 99 -4.10 -23.45 13.34
CA LEU A 99 -5.48 -23.01 13.42
C LEU A 99 -6.24 -23.30 12.13
N ASN A 100 -7.53 -23.59 12.24
CA ASN A 100 -8.43 -23.61 11.10
C ASN A 100 -8.80 -22.17 10.70
N GLN A 101 -9.48 -22.01 9.56
CA GLN A 101 -9.85 -20.68 9.04
C GLN A 101 -10.75 -19.89 10.02
N GLY A 102 -11.70 -20.58 10.65
CA GLY A 102 -12.63 -19.93 11.58
C GLY A 102 -11.91 -19.39 12.82
N ASP A 103 -11.10 -20.20 13.45
CA ASP A 103 -10.39 -19.81 14.66
C ASP A 103 -9.37 -18.72 14.39
N PHE A 104 -8.65 -18.83 13.26
CA PHE A 104 -7.69 -17.82 12.84
C PHE A 104 -8.36 -16.46 12.61
N ALA A 105 -9.48 -16.46 11.90
CA ALA A 105 -10.24 -15.23 11.65
C ALA A 105 -10.78 -14.63 12.93
N GLU A 106 -11.40 -15.44 13.77
CA GLU A 106 -12.01 -14.98 15.02
C GLU A 106 -10.98 -14.40 15.99
N SER A 107 -9.78 -14.96 16.02
CA SER A 107 -8.69 -14.44 16.86
C SER A 107 -8.33 -12.99 16.54
N ALA A 108 -8.56 -12.54 15.31
CA ALA A 108 -8.30 -11.18 14.86
C ALA A 108 -9.59 -10.34 14.73
N GLY A 109 -10.74 -10.87 15.17
CA GLY A 109 -12.01 -10.15 15.07
C GLY A 109 -12.56 -10.07 13.65
N ILE A 110 -12.22 -11.02 12.79
CA ILE A 110 -12.63 -11.06 11.39
C ILE A 110 -13.66 -12.16 11.19
N SER A 111 -14.70 -11.88 10.39
CA SER A 111 -15.70 -12.88 10.04
C SER A 111 -15.04 -14.06 9.30
N PRO A 112 -15.28 -15.32 9.73
CA PRO A 112 -14.74 -16.49 9.05
C PRO A 112 -15.10 -16.57 7.57
N SER A 113 -16.30 -16.17 7.20
CA SER A 113 -16.74 -16.20 5.80
C SER A 113 -15.99 -15.19 4.93
N ILE A 114 -15.67 -14.03 5.47
CA ILE A 114 -14.84 -13.01 4.79
C ILE A 114 -13.41 -13.51 4.67
N TYR A 115 -12.87 -14.04 5.75
CA TYR A 115 -11.49 -14.56 5.74
C TYR A 115 -11.30 -15.69 4.71
N ALA A 116 -12.26 -16.60 4.63
CA ALA A 116 -12.21 -17.69 3.65
C ALA A 116 -12.09 -17.17 2.21
N LYS A 117 -12.76 -16.05 1.90
CA LYS A 117 -12.65 -15.40 0.59
C LYS A 117 -11.26 -14.82 0.34
N TRP A 118 -10.58 -14.36 1.37
CA TRP A 118 -9.19 -13.89 1.23
C TRP A 118 -8.25 -15.04 0.89
N GLU A 119 -8.36 -16.16 1.60
CA GLU A 119 -7.49 -17.32 1.39
C GLU A 119 -7.76 -17.99 0.05
N SER A 120 -9.00 -17.93 -0.47
CA SER A 120 -9.35 -18.40 -1.80
C SER A 120 -8.98 -17.43 -2.93
N GLY A 121 -8.64 -16.18 -2.59
CA GLY A 121 -8.33 -15.16 -3.58
C GLY A 121 -9.55 -14.51 -4.23
N SER A 122 -10.77 -14.85 -3.80
CA SER A 122 -11.99 -14.28 -4.38
C SER A 122 -12.27 -12.85 -3.90
N ARG A 123 -11.60 -12.41 -2.83
CA ARG A 123 -11.73 -11.06 -2.29
C ARG A 123 -10.42 -10.63 -1.64
N ARG A 124 -9.98 -9.41 -1.92
CA ARG A 124 -8.82 -8.82 -1.25
C ARG A 124 -9.16 -8.39 0.18
N PRO A 125 -8.24 -8.56 1.14
CA PRO A 125 -8.40 -7.95 2.47
C PRO A 125 -8.53 -6.42 2.36
N SER A 126 -9.31 -5.81 3.25
CA SER A 126 -9.29 -4.37 3.41
C SER A 126 -8.08 -3.95 4.26
N ARG A 127 -7.65 -2.70 4.10
CA ARG A 127 -6.54 -2.16 4.91
C ARG A 127 -6.81 -2.28 6.41
N LYS A 128 -8.02 -1.94 6.84
CA LYS A 128 -8.43 -2.02 8.24
C LYS A 128 -8.32 -3.44 8.79
N MET A 129 -8.85 -4.41 8.06
CA MET A 129 -8.84 -5.82 8.48
C MET A 129 -7.44 -6.42 8.43
N TYR A 130 -6.63 -6.03 7.44
CA TYR A 130 -5.22 -6.39 7.39
C TYR A 130 -4.49 -5.90 8.65
N GLN A 131 -4.73 -4.67 9.08
CA GLN A 131 -4.12 -4.12 10.29
C GLN A 131 -4.55 -4.89 11.54
N GLN A 132 -5.82 -5.29 11.62
CA GLN A 132 -6.32 -6.14 12.72
C GLN A 132 -5.59 -7.48 12.76
N LEU A 133 -5.45 -8.12 11.61
CA LEU A 133 -4.79 -9.42 11.50
C LEU A 133 -3.30 -9.32 11.83
N LYS A 134 -2.62 -8.29 11.30
CA LYS A 134 -1.19 -8.08 11.54
C LYS A 134 -0.87 -7.76 13.00
N ALA A 135 -1.78 -7.12 13.71
CA ALA A 135 -1.61 -6.85 15.14
C ALA A 135 -1.51 -8.14 15.96
N ILE A 136 -2.21 -9.19 15.53
CA ILE A 136 -2.19 -10.51 16.20
C ILE A 136 -1.09 -11.40 15.61
N TYR A 137 -0.86 -11.33 14.31
CA TYR A 137 0.11 -12.15 13.59
C TYR A 137 1.10 -11.25 12.85
N PRO A 138 2.13 -10.73 13.55
CA PRO A 138 3.08 -9.77 12.96
C PRO A 138 3.90 -10.31 11.78
N GLU A 139 3.98 -11.64 11.64
CA GLU A 139 4.70 -12.29 10.54
C GLU A 139 4.01 -12.18 9.18
N ILE A 140 2.79 -11.64 9.12
CA ILE A 140 2.05 -11.41 7.87
C ILE A 140 2.64 -10.25 7.06
#